data_5bba5e1d23732c0041b71021dbab82dd
#
_entry.id   5bba5e1d23732c0041b71021dbab82dd
#
_cell.length_a   1.000
_cell.length_b   1.000
_cell.length_c   1.000
_cell.angle_alpha   90.00
_cell.angle_beta   90.00
_cell.angle_gamma   90.00
#
_symmetry.space_group_name_H-M   'P 1'
#
loop_
_entity.id
_entity.type
_entity.pdbx_description
1 polymer ?
#
loop_
_entity_poly.entity_id
_entity_poly.type
_entity_poly.pdbx_seq_one_letter_code
_entity_poly.pdbx_strand_id
1 'polypeptide(L)'
;QRESAGFAAWLDEIEASLSADAAPFAVNLIVHNSNPRLQADLAICVERRVPIVITSLGAVKEVVDAVHSYGGLVFHDVTTRRHAEKAAEAGVDGLIAVAAGAGGHAGTWSPFALLAEIRQFFDKTLLLSGCLNHGHEILAVQLLGADLAYMGTRFIATTENNASADYKAMILEARAADIIHTPAVSGVPASFMRQSLEQAGYDLKQLQNKADINYGEKLKPMDEEAKAWKAPRALLPHWALR
;
A
#
# COMPACT_ATOMS: atom_id res chain seq x y z
N GLN A 1 1.51 18.01 1.48
CA GLN A 1 1.39 19.46 1.23
C GLN A 1 0.50 19.73 0.02
N ARG A 2 -0.13 20.93 -0.01
CA ARG A 2 -0.98 21.33 -1.16
C ARG A 2 -0.21 22.07 -2.24
N GLU A 3 0.95 22.62 -1.90
CA GLU A 3 1.80 23.41 -2.79
C GLU A 3 3.24 22.93 -2.72
N SER A 4 3.98 23.05 -3.83
CA SER A 4 5.39 22.61 -3.92
C SER A 4 6.31 23.42 -3.00
N ALA A 5 6.01 24.71 -2.77
CA ALA A 5 6.75 25.53 -1.80
C ALA A 5 6.63 24.98 -0.37
N GLY A 6 5.44 24.54 0.04
CA GLY A 6 5.23 23.86 1.33
C GLY A 6 5.91 22.50 1.40
N PHE A 7 6.07 21.81 0.28
CA PHE A 7 6.84 20.59 0.21
C PHE A 7 8.34 20.84 0.42
N ALA A 8 8.90 21.87 -0.22
CA ALA A 8 10.30 22.26 -0.02
C ALA A 8 10.59 22.64 1.46
N ALA A 9 9.70 23.44 2.07
CA ALA A 9 9.82 23.79 3.49
C ALA A 9 9.80 22.56 4.42
N TRP A 10 9.01 21.55 4.12
CA TRP A 10 9.01 20.27 4.86
C TRP A 10 10.32 19.53 4.74
N LEU A 11 10.95 19.53 3.58
CA LEU A 11 12.27 18.92 3.42
C LEU A 11 13.32 19.66 4.25
N ASP A 12 13.27 21.00 4.30
CA ASP A 12 14.16 21.79 5.18
C ASP A 12 14.01 21.41 6.65
N GLU A 13 12.78 21.24 7.14
CA GLU A 13 12.50 20.78 8.52
C GLU A 13 13.01 19.36 8.78
N ILE A 14 12.79 18.43 7.85
CA ILE A 14 13.25 17.04 7.96
C ILE A 14 14.78 16.99 8.00
N GLU A 15 15.45 17.63 7.04
CA GLU A 15 16.91 17.66 6.95
C GLU A 15 17.55 18.29 8.19
N ALA A 16 16.97 19.38 8.72
CA ALA A 16 17.43 20.02 9.96
C ALA A 16 17.22 19.16 11.22
N SER A 17 16.28 18.23 11.20
CA SER A 17 15.92 17.38 12.34
C SER A 17 16.67 16.05 12.36
N LEU A 18 17.25 15.63 11.23
CA LEU A 18 17.95 14.35 11.14
C LEU A 18 19.38 14.43 11.67
N SER A 19 19.79 13.46 12.47
CA SER A 19 21.17 13.28 12.85
C SER A 19 21.98 12.62 11.72
N ALA A 20 23.31 12.73 11.76
CA ALA A 20 24.19 12.20 10.73
C ALA A 20 24.10 10.66 10.56
N ASP A 21 23.67 9.95 11.59
CA ASP A 21 23.47 8.50 11.63
C ASP A 21 22.00 8.08 11.49
N ALA A 22 21.09 9.02 11.17
CA ALA A 22 19.71 8.72 10.94
C ALA A 22 19.53 7.86 9.69
N ALA A 23 18.55 6.96 9.73
CA ALA A 23 18.14 6.21 8.55
C ALA A 23 17.63 7.18 7.44
N PRO A 24 17.84 6.85 6.16
CA PRO A 24 17.39 7.69 5.07
C PRO A 24 15.86 7.81 5.09
N PHE A 25 15.37 9.02 4.88
CA PHE A 25 13.94 9.27 4.72
C PHE A 25 13.49 9.03 3.28
N ALA A 26 12.18 8.86 3.09
CA ALA A 26 11.56 8.72 1.79
C ALA A 26 10.48 9.77 1.56
N VAL A 27 10.31 10.17 0.30
CA VAL A 27 9.22 11.04 -0.16
C VAL A 27 8.28 10.25 -1.06
N ASN A 28 6.97 10.35 -0.83
CA ASN A 28 5.96 9.75 -1.71
C ASN A 28 5.51 10.76 -2.78
N LEU A 29 5.59 10.35 -4.05
CA LEU A 29 5.06 11.08 -5.20
C LEU A 29 3.95 10.28 -5.87
N ILE A 30 2.78 10.91 -6.03
CA ILE A 30 1.68 10.35 -6.83
C ILE A 30 1.97 10.65 -8.29
N VAL A 31 2.30 9.61 -9.08
CA VAL A 31 2.71 9.75 -10.48
C VAL A 31 1.54 9.59 -11.47
N HIS A 32 0.33 9.84 -11.02
CA HIS A 32 -0.85 9.84 -11.87
C HIS A 32 -0.89 11.09 -12.76
N ASN A 33 -1.33 10.94 -14.02
CA ASN A 33 -1.39 12.03 -15.02
C ASN A 33 -2.19 13.26 -14.57
N SER A 34 -3.14 13.08 -13.65
CA SER A 34 -3.92 14.20 -13.08
C SER A 34 -3.19 14.97 -11.99
N ASN A 35 -1.98 14.57 -11.58
CA ASN A 35 -1.22 15.31 -10.59
C ASN A 35 -0.46 16.49 -11.25
N PRO A 36 -0.95 17.74 -11.13
CA PRO A 36 -0.33 18.89 -11.79
C PRO A 36 1.01 19.28 -11.16
N ARG A 37 1.34 18.75 -9.98
CA ARG A 37 2.55 19.09 -9.23
C ARG A 37 3.70 18.12 -9.46
N LEU A 38 3.47 16.99 -10.12
CA LEU A 38 4.48 15.93 -10.23
C LEU A 38 5.84 16.46 -10.68
N GLN A 39 5.89 17.25 -11.74
CA GLN A 39 7.14 17.75 -12.29
C GLN A 39 7.85 18.74 -11.34
N ALA A 40 7.09 19.62 -10.69
CA ALA A 40 7.64 20.58 -9.74
C ALA A 40 8.18 19.88 -8.48
N ASP A 41 7.42 18.91 -7.94
CA ASP A 41 7.83 18.16 -6.76
C ASP A 41 9.01 17.23 -7.08
N LEU A 42 9.06 16.63 -8.28
CA LEU A 42 10.20 15.85 -8.73
C LEU A 42 11.47 16.70 -8.88
N ALA A 43 11.35 17.92 -9.43
CA ALA A 43 12.49 18.83 -9.53
C ALA A 43 13.08 19.16 -8.14
N ILE A 44 12.23 19.37 -7.14
CA ILE A 44 12.67 19.56 -5.74
C ILE A 44 13.37 18.32 -5.20
N CYS A 45 12.83 17.11 -5.46
CA CYS A 45 13.48 15.87 -5.04
C CYS A 45 14.88 15.72 -5.66
N VAL A 46 15.04 16.07 -6.93
CA VAL A 46 16.34 16.03 -7.63
C VAL A 46 17.31 17.07 -7.06
N GLU A 47 16.88 18.30 -6.89
CA GLU A 47 17.68 19.40 -6.32
C GLU A 47 18.19 19.06 -4.92
N ARG A 48 17.31 18.52 -4.06
CA ARG A 48 17.62 18.13 -2.68
C ARG A 48 18.26 16.73 -2.57
N ARG A 49 18.40 16.01 -3.66
CA ARG A 49 18.95 14.65 -3.71
C ARG A 49 18.27 13.73 -2.69
N VAL A 50 16.92 13.75 -2.66
CA VAL A 50 16.11 12.94 -1.74
C VAL A 50 16.55 11.48 -1.81
N PRO A 51 16.94 10.83 -0.71
CA PRO A 51 17.55 9.50 -0.75
C PRO A 51 16.67 8.43 -1.38
N ILE A 52 15.37 8.45 -1.05
CA ILE A 52 14.40 7.46 -1.52
C ILE A 52 13.14 8.17 -1.99
N VAL A 53 12.70 7.88 -3.20
CA VAL A 53 11.41 8.33 -3.71
C VAL A 53 10.48 7.14 -3.84
N ILE A 54 9.33 7.21 -3.16
CA ILE A 54 8.25 6.23 -3.29
C ILE A 54 7.27 6.75 -4.34
N THR A 55 6.92 5.93 -5.33
CA THR A 55 5.94 6.30 -6.36
C THR A 55 4.67 5.47 -6.23
N SER A 56 3.52 6.11 -6.47
CA SER A 56 2.20 5.49 -6.37
C SER A 56 1.33 5.85 -7.57
N LEU A 57 0.39 4.97 -7.94
CA LEU A 57 -0.61 5.18 -9.01
C LEU A 57 -0.03 5.34 -10.42
N GLY A 58 1.05 4.65 -10.73
CA GLY A 58 1.67 4.58 -12.05
C GLY A 58 3.20 4.44 -11.96
N ALA A 59 3.78 3.60 -12.79
CA ALA A 59 5.24 3.47 -12.92
C ALA A 59 5.69 4.31 -14.12
N VAL A 60 6.48 5.34 -13.86
CA VAL A 60 6.93 6.30 -14.87
C VAL A 60 8.45 6.30 -14.94
N LYS A 61 8.98 5.82 -16.06
CA LYS A 61 10.43 5.68 -16.26
C LYS A 61 11.19 7.00 -16.09
N GLU A 62 10.63 8.11 -16.52
CA GLU A 62 11.24 9.44 -16.39
C GLU A 62 11.49 9.83 -14.93
N VAL A 63 10.61 9.42 -14.02
CA VAL A 63 10.81 9.65 -12.58
C VAL A 63 11.95 8.80 -12.05
N VAL A 64 12.04 7.54 -12.48
CA VAL A 64 13.14 6.63 -12.12
C VAL A 64 14.47 7.19 -12.61
N ASP A 65 14.55 7.57 -13.88
CA ASP A 65 15.77 8.13 -14.48
C ASP A 65 16.22 9.42 -13.77
N ALA A 66 15.27 10.30 -13.44
CA ALA A 66 15.55 11.55 -12.73
C ALA A 66 16.13 11.30 -11.33
N VAL A 67 15.56 10.35 -10.58
CA VAL A 67 16.04 9.99 -9.23
C VAL A 67 17.40 9.28 -9.32
N HIS A 68 17.58 8.37 -10.26
CA HIS A 68 18.85 7.68 -10.49
C HIS A 68 19.98 8.64 -10.92
N SER A 69 19.66 9.77 -11.56
CA SER A 69 20.68 10.74 -12.01
C SER A 69 21.56 11.29 -10.88
N TYR A 70 21.06 11.28 -9.63
CA TYR A 70 21.83 11.73 -8.47
C TYR A 70 22.15 10.59 -7.48
N GLY A 71 21.83 9.34 -7.83
CA GLY A 71 22.09 8.15 -6.99
C GLY A 71 21.01 7.86 -5.95
N GLY A 72 19.82 8.46 -6.07
CA GLY A 72 18.66 8.14 -5.24
C GLY A 72 18.02 6.80 -5.64
N LEU A 73 17.19 6.24 -4.78
CA LEU A 73 16.47 4.98 -5.00
C LEU A 73 14.98 5.25 -5.25
N VAL A 74 14.36 4.44 -6.11
CA VAL A 74 12.93 4.50 -6.37
C VAL A 74 12.24 3.21 -5.92
N PHE A 75 11.25 3.35 -5.04
CA PHE A 75 10.36 2.27 -4.65
C PHE A 75 8.96 2.54 -5.21
N HIS A 76 8.20 1.47 -5.49
CA HIS A 76 6.87 1.63 -6.09
C HIS A 76 5.82 0.80 -5.37
N ASP A 77 4.67 1.44 -5.05
CA ASP A 77 3.51 0.78 -4.46
C ASP A 77 2.80 -0.09 -5.49
N VAL A 78 2.64 -1.38 -5.18
CA VAL A 78 1.97 -2.34 -6.05
C VAL A 78 0.92 -3.14 -5.30
N THR A 79 -0.22 -3.40 -5.94
CA THR A 79 -1.33 -4.17 -5.36
C THR A 79 -1.61 -5.48 -6.10
N THR A 80 -0.97 -5.68 -7.26
CA THR A 80 -1.12 -6.87 -8.11
C THR A 80 0.20 -7.21 -8.79
N ARG A 81 0.33 -8.45 -9.26
CA ARG A 81 1.46 -8.89 -10.10
C ARG A 81 1.69 -7.97 -11.30
N ARG A 82 0.60 -7.60 -12.01
CA ARG A 82 0.69 -6.73 -13.20
C ARG A 82 1.26 -5.35 -12.89
N HIS A 83 0.93 -4.77 -11.72
CA HIS A 83 1.54 -3.52 -11.26
C HIS A 83 3.02 -3.70 -10.97
N ALA A 84 3.40 -4.81 -10.34
CA ALA A 84 4.79 -5.11 -10.02
C ALA A 84 5.64 -5.32 -11.28
N GLU A 85 5.13 -6.02 -12.30
CA GLU A 85 5.80 -6.21 -13.58
C GLU A 85 6.08 -4.87 -14.27
N LYS A 86 5.08 -3.97 -14.34
CA LYS A 86 5.25 -2.63 -14.93
C LYS A 86 6.25 -1.77 -14.16
N ALA A 87 6.26 -1.84 -12.83
CA ALA A 87 7.22 -1.11 -12.03
C ALA A 87 8.65 -1.65 -12.22
N ALA A 88 8.80 -2.97 -12.30
CA ALA A 88 10.09 -3.61 -12.61
C ALA A 88 10.60 -3.21 -14.00
N GLU A 89 9.73 -3.19 -15.03
CA GLU A 89 10.04 -2.72 -16.39
C GLU A 89 10.49 -1.25 -16.41
N ALA A 90 9.93 -0.40 -15.52
CA ALA A 90 10.35 0.99 -15.37
C ALA A 90 11.71 1.14 -14.68
N GLY A 91 12.26 0.08 -14.09
CA GLY A 91 13.60 0.04 -13.52
C GLY A 91 13.69 0.40 -12.04
N VAL A 92 12.59 0.33 -11.26
CA VAL A 92 12.61 0.64 -9.82
C VAL A 92 13.57 -0.26 -9.03
N ASP A 93 14.06 0.26 -7.89
CA ASP A 93 14.99 -0.41 -7.01
C ASP A 93 14.30 -1.31 -5.98
N GLY A 94 13.03 -1.02 -5.70
CA GLY A 94 12.24 -1.80 -4.79
C GLY A 94 10.74 -1.73 -5.08
N LEU A 95 10.01 -2.72 -4.57
CA LEU A 95 8.55 -2.78 -4.62
C LEU A 95 7.97 -2.79 -3.21
N ILE A 96 6.87 -2.07 -3.03
CA ILE A 96 6.07 -2.12 -1.81
C ILE A 96 4.78 -2.87 -2.15
N ALA A 97 4.70 -4.13 -1.74
CA ALA A 97 3.51 -4.97 -1.93
C ALA A 97 2.42 -4.53 -0.94
N VAL A 98 1.46 -3.74 -1.43
CA VAL A 98 0.34 -3.23 -0.63
C VAL A 98 -0.78 -4.25 -0.70
N ALA A 99 -0.76 -5.21 0.23
CA ALA A 99 -1.68 -6.34 0.28
C ALA A 99 -3.01 -6.02 0.96
N ALA A 100 -3.91 -7.00 0.99
CA ALA A 100 -5.13 -6.94 1.78
C ALA A 100 -4.79 -6.68 3.26
N GLY A 101 -5.53 -5.77 3.89
CA GLY A 101 -5.32 -5.36 5.27
C GLY A 101 -4.37 -4.18 5.47
N ALA A 102 -3.81 -3.61 4.40
CA ALA A 102 -3.13 -2.32 4.50
C ALA A 102 -4.13 -1.19 4.80
N GLY A 103 -3.72 -0.20 5.58
CA GLY A 103 -4.51 1.00 5.85
C GLY A 103 -4.48 1.96 4.64
N GLY A 104 -5.55 2.71 4.44
CA GLY A 104 -5.70 3.57 3.26
C GLY A 104 -5.88 2.78 1.97
N HIS A 105 -5.38 3.30 0.85
CA HIS A 105 -5.44 2.61 -0.44
C HIS A 105 -4.70 1.28 -0.38
N ALA A 106 -5.41 0.19 -0.69
CA ALA A 106 -4.89 -1.16 -0.50
C ALA A 106 -5.42 -2.12 -1.58
N GLY A 107 -4.62 -3.14 -1.85
CA GLY A 107 -5.03 -4.27 -2.65
C GLY A 107 -5.97 -5.22 -1.90
N THR A 108 -6.51 -6.16 -2.65
CA THR A 108 -7.39 -7.23 -2.12
C THR A 108 -6.71 -8.59 -2.09
N TRP A 109 -5.48 -8.68 -2.57
CA TRP A 109 -4.73 -9.93 -2.61
C TRP A 109 -4.12 -10.26 -1.24
N SER A 110 -4.18 -11.53 -0.89
CA SER A 110 -3.47 -12.04 0.28
C SER A 110 -1.98 -11.74 0.19
N PRO A 111 -1.31 -11.30 1.28
CA PRO A 111 0.14 -11.09 1.28
C PRO A 111 0.92 -12.35 0.88
N PHE A 112 0.46 -13.55 1.28
CA PHE A 112 1.07 -14.82 0.88
C PHE A 112 1.09 -15.02 -0.64
N ALA A 113 -0.03 -14.75 -1.31
CA ALA A 113 -0.13 -14.89 -2.76
C ALA A 113 0.66 -13.80 -3.49
N LEU A 114 0.51 -12.54 -3.06
CA LEU A 114 1.14 -11.39 -3.71
C LEU A 114 2.67 -11.48 -3.67
N LEU A 115 3.26 -11.78 -2.51
CA LEU A 115 4.71 -11.94 -2.38
C LEU A 115 5.24 -13.11 -3.20
N ALA A 116 4.56 -14.26 -3.13
CA ALA A 116 4.98 -15.45 -3.88
C ALA A 116 4.99 -15.20 -5.41
N GLU A 117 4.01 -14.44 -5.92
CA GLU A 117 3.98 -14.11 -7.34
C GLU A 117 5.02 -13.06 -7.75
N ILE A 118 5.26 -12.05 -6.91
CA ILE A 118 6.28 -11.02 -7.19
C ILE A 118 7.68 -11.65 -7.19
N ARG A 119 8.00 -12.51 -6.23
CA ARG A 119 9.31 -13.16 -6.14
C ARG A 119 9.64 -14.11 -7.30
N GLN A 120 8.68 -14.47 -8.14
CA GLN A 120 8.97 -15.25 -9.35
C GLN A 120 9.79 -14.48 -10.39
N PHE A 121 9.80 -13.14 -10.36
CA PHE A 121 10.45 -12.32 -11.37
C PHE A 121 11.22 -11.11 -10.80
N PHE A 122 11.06 -10.80 -9.51
CA PHE A 122 11.67 -9.63 -8.88
C PHE A 122 12.55 -10.06 -7.72
N ASP A 123 13.84 -9.87 -7.84
CA ASP A 123 14.89 -10.28 -6.90
C ASP A 123 15.48 -9.12 -6.08
N LYS A 124 15.09 -7.87 -6.40
CA LYS A 124 15.49 -6.67 -5.66
C LYS A 124 14.66 -6.51 -4.36
N THR A 125 14.82 -5.36 -3.70
CA THR A 125 14.19 -5.05 -2.42
C THR A 125 12.66 -5.11 -2.51
N LEU A 126 12.06 -5.95 -1.68
CA LEU A 126 10.60 -6.12 -1.60
C LEU A 126 10.11 -5.87 -0.17
N LEU A 127 9.20 -4.91 -0.04
CA LEU A 127 8.53 -4.59 1.22
C LEU A 127 7.10 -5.13 1.21
N LEU A 128 6.61 -5.53 2.37
CA LEU A 128 5.19 -5.87 2.54
C LEU A 128 4.49 -4.86 3.42
N SER A 129 3.32 -4.37 2.97
CA SER A 129 2.37 -3.57 3.74
C SER A 129 1.05 -4.32 3.89
N GLY A 130 0.53 -4.36 5.11
CA GLY A 130 -0.79 -4.93 5.44
C GLY A 130 -0.80 -5.67 6.77
N CYS A 131 -1.65 -5.26 7.69
CA CYS A 131 -1.86 -5.87 9.01
C CYS A 131 -0.58 -6.04 9.85
N LEU A 132 0.37 -5.12 9.78
CA LEU A 132 1.63 -5.18 10.52
C LEU A 132 1.63 -4.18 11.67
N ASN A 133 1.79 -4.68 12.92
CA ASN A 133 1.74 -3.86 14.13
C ASN A 133 2.84 -4.21 15.15
N HIS A 134 3.37 -5.43 15.11
CA HIS A 134 4.28 -5.96 16.14
C HIS A 134 5.52 -6.63 15.53
N GLY A 135 6.57 -6.81 16.34
CA GLY A 135 7.84 -7.36 15.88
C GLY A 135 7.75 -8.79 15.33
N HIS A 136 6.86 -9.64 15.87
CA HIS A 136 6.66 -10.99 15.35
C HIS A 136 6.03 -11.01 13.95
N GLU A 137 5.25 -9.98 13.59
CA GLU A 137 4.70 -9.83 12.24
C GLU A 137 5.78 -9.40 11.26
N ILE A 138 6.76 -8.59 11.70
CA ILE A 138 7.94 -8.24 10.89
C ILE A 138 8.74 -9.51 10.57
N LEU A 139 8.97 -10.37 11.56
CA LEU A 139 9.64 -11.66 11.35
C LEU A 139 8.86 -12.55 10.37
N ALA A 140 7.53 -12.60 10.51
CA ALA A 140 6.68 -13.35 9.59
C ALA A 140 6.78 -12.84 8.15
N VAL A 141 6.85 -11.53 7.94
CA VAL A 141 7.07 -10.89 6.64
C VAL A 141 8.37 -11.34 6.00
N GLN A 142 9.45 -11.39 6.77
CA GLN A 142 10.75 -11.87 6.30
C GLN A 142 10.70 -13.35 5.91
N LEU A 143 10.04 -14.18 6.72
CA LEU A 143 9.86 -15.62 6.42
C LEU A 143 8.99 -15.84 5.17
N LEU A 144 8.09 -14.91 4.84
CA LEU A 144 7.30 -14.94 3.61
C LEU A 144 8.09 -14.51 2.36
N GLY A 145 9.32 -14.03 2.52
CA GLY A 145 10.22 -13.66 1.44
C GLY A 145 10.26 -12.17 1.09
N ALA A 146 9.66 -11.29 1.89
CA ALA A 146 9.93 -9.86 1.81
C ALA A 146 11.18 -9.51 2.62
N ASP A 147 11.91 -8.47 2.19
CA ASP A 147 13.11 -8.02 2.88
C ASP A 147 12.77 -7.13 4.08
N LEU A 148 11.73 -6.30 3.94
CA LEU A 148 11.34 -5.29 4.93
C LEU A 148 9.82 -5.26 5.14
N ALA A 149 9.39 -4.79 6.31
CA ALA A 149 8.00 -4.49 6.64
C ALA A 149 7.72 -2.99 6.42
N TYR A 150 6.61 -2.67 5.77
CA TYR A 150 6.14 -1.30 5.57
C TYR A 150 4.93 -1.02 6.46
N MET A 151 5.08 -0.16 7.46
CA MET A 151 4.10 0.08 8.51
C MET A 151 3.73 1.56 8.56
N GLY A 152 2.45 1.88 8.43
CA GLY A 152 1.94 3.26 8.51
C GLY A 152 1.06 3.49 9.73
N THR A 153 -0.08 2.79 9.80
CA THR A 153 -1.12 3.02 10.83
C THR A 153 -0.58 2.91 12.26
N ARG A 154 0.34 1.99 12.51
CA ARG A 154 0.98 1.83 13.82
C ARG A 154 1.62 3.12 14.32
N PHE A 155 2.26 3.88 13.43
CA PHE A 155 2.97 5.12 13.77
C PHE A 155 2.05 6.34 13.88
N ILE A 156 0.81 6.28 13.37
CA ILE A 156 -0.16 7.37 13.59
C ILE A 156 -0.54 7.49 15.07
N ALA A 157 -0.61 6.38 15.80
CA ALA A 157 -0.99 6.35 17.20
C ALA A 157 0.16 6.68 18.18
N THR A 158 1.36 6.98 17.69
CA THR A 158 2.51 7.33 18.54
C THR A 158 2.43 8.77 19.08
N THR A 159 3.19 9.05 20.12
CA THR A 159 3.24 10.41 20.74
C THR A 159 3.83 11.44 19.81
N GLU A 160 4.78 11.03 18.96
CA GLU A 160 5.50 11.90 18.03
C GLU A 160 4.63 12.35 16.83
N ASN A 161 3.57 11.61 16.53
CA ASN A 161 2.69 11.95 15.43
C ASN A 161 1.74 13.09 15.79
N ASN A 162 1.55 14.05 14.87
CA ASN A 162 0.68 15.21 15.02
C ASN A 162 -0.82 14.95 14.77
N ALA A 163 -1.26 13.69 14.67
CA ALA A 163 -2.67 13.35 14.55
C ALA A 163 -3.44 13.78 15.81
N SER A 164 -4.74 14.14 15.65
CA SER A 164 -5.58 14.52 16.76
C SER A 164 -5.71 13.39 17.79
N ALA A 165 -5.94 13.74 19.04
CA ALA A 165 -6.15 12.79 20.13
C ALA A 165 -7.30 11.82 19.82
N ASP A 166 -8.40 12.32 19.26
CA ASP A 166 -9.56 11.49 18.88
C ASP A 166 -9.22 10.46 17.81
N TYR A 167 -8.40 10.85 16.81
CA TYR A 167 -7.97 9.92 15.78
C TYR A 167 -7.04 8.84 16.33
N LYS A 168 -6.11 9.21 17.22
CA LYS A 168 -5.24 8.24 17.91
C LYS A 168 -6.05 7.27 18.77
N ALA A 169 -7.01 7.78 19.56
CA ALA A 169 -7.92 6.97 20.36
C ALA A 169 -8.71 6.00 19.49
N MET A 170 -9.28 6.46 18.38
CA MET A 170 -10.01 5.63 17.44
C MET A 170 -9.15 4.48 16.89
N ILE A 171 -7.87 4.74 16.57
CA ILE A 171 -6.95 3.68 16.10
C ILE A 171 -6.67 2.65 17.21
N LEU A 172 -6.49 3.09 18.45
CA LEU A 172 -6.18 2.22 19.57
C LEU A 172 -7.36 1.32 19.98
N GLU A 173 -8.58 1.80 19.80
CA GLU A 173 -9.82 1.10 20.15
C GLU A 173 -10.33 0.20 19.02
N ALA A 174 -9.99 0.51 17.75
CA ALA A 174 -10.47 -0.20 16.57
C ALA A 174 -9.99 -1.65 16.55
N ARG A 175 -10.85 -2.51 16.06
CA ARG A 175 -10.58 -3.93 15.80
C ARG A 175 -10.72 -4.22 14.31
N ALA A 176 -10.32 -5.40 13.88
CA ALA A 176 -10.41 -5.84 12.49
C ALA A 176 -11.84 -5.70 11.91
N ALA A 177 -12.88 -5.92 12.75
CA ALA A 177 -14.29 -5.75 12.36
C ALA A 177 -14.70 -4.28 12.10
N ASP A 178 -13.90 -3.33 12.58
CA ASP A 178 -14.15 -1.90 12.40
C ASP A 178 -13.49 -1.33 11.13
N ILE A 179 -12.80 -2.16 10.36
CA ILE A 179 -12.20 -1.76 9.10
C ILE A 179 -13.14 -2.08 7.95
N ILE A 180 -13.47 -1.06 7.15
CA ILE A 180 -14.31 -1.16 5.95
C ILE A 180 -13.45 -0.87 4.74
N HIS A 181 -13.29 -1.87 3.87
CA HIS A 181 -12.60 -1.73 2.60
C HIS A 181 -13.61 -1.41 1.51
N THR A 182 -13.53 -0.22 0.90
CA THR A 182 -14.50 0.25 -0.09
C THR A 182 -13.91 1.28 -1.04
N PRO A 183 -14.32 1.30 -2.32
CA PRO A 183 -14.01 2.39 -3.24
C PRO A 183 -14.99 3.58 -3.14
N ALA A 184 -16.07 3.47 -2.39
CA ALA A 184 -17.18 4.43 -2.42
C ALA A 184 -16.82 5.84 -1.90
N VAL A 185 -15.72 5.98 -1.16
CA VAL A 185 -15.29 7.27 -0.61
C VAL A 185 -14.41 8.06 -1.57
N SER A 186 -13.46 7.39 -2.21
CA SER A 186 -12.43 8.04 -3.04
C SER A 186 -12.41 7.59 -4.50
N GLY A 187 -13.28 6.65 -4.89
CA GLY A 187 -13.25 6.02 -6.21
C GLY A 187 -12.17 4.93 -6.37
N VAL A 188 -11.26 4.82 -5.41
CA VAL A 188 -10.20 3.82 -5.37
C VAL A 188 -10.38 2.97 -4.10
N PRO A 189 -10.26 1.62 -4.18
CA PRO A 189 -10.39 0.76 -3.00
C PRO A 189 -9.43 1.17 -1.89
N ALA A 190 -9.98 1.43 -0.70
CA ALA A 190 -9.21 1.82 0.47
C ALA A 190 -9.86 1.31 1.75
N SER A 191 -9.04 1.14 2.79
CA SER A 191 -9.47 0.71 4.12
C SER A 191 -9.71 1.92 5.00
N PHE A 192 -10.92 2.03 5.53
CA PHE A 192 -11.38 3.12 6.40
C PHE A 192 -11.82 2.56 7.75
N MET A 193 -11.73 3.36 8.79
CA MET A 193 -12.33 3.02 10.09
C MET A 193 -13.83 3.31 10.05
N ARG A 194 -14.64 2.38 10.57
CA ARG A 194 -16.09 2.47 10.69
C ARG A 194 -16.53 3.78 11.31
N GLN A 195 -15.97 4.10 12.48
CA GLN A 195 -16.33 5.30 13.24
C GLN A 195 -16.03 6.59 12.44
N SER A 196 -14.95 6.59 11.66
CA SER A 196 -14.62 7.73 10.81
C SER A 196 -15.63 7.92 9.68
N LEU A 197 -16.11 6.83 9.08
CA LEU A 197 -17.14 6.88 8.04
C LEU A 197 -18.49 7.35 8.61
N GLU A 198 -18.88 6.86 9.79
CA GLU A 198 -20.09 7.27 10.50
C GLU A 198 -20.07 8.76 10.83
N GLN A 199 -18.95 9.27 11.37
CA GLN A 199 -18.77 10.68 11.68
C GLN A 199 -18.80 11.56 10.43
N ALA A 200 -18.34 11.02 9.28
CA ALA A 200 -18.42 11.70 7.99
C ALA A 200 -19.79 11.58 7.30
N GLY A 201 -20.77 10.92 7.93
CA GLY A 201 -22.15 10.81 7.44
C GLY A 201 -22.39 9.73 6.39
N TYR A 202 -21.47 8.78 6.23
CA TYR A 202 -21.67 7.66 5.29
C TYR A 202 -22.66 6.63 5.84
N ASP A 203 -23.59 6.15 5.00
CA ASP A 203 -24.44 5.00 5.32
C ASP A 203 -23.68 3.70 5.12
N LEU A 204 -23.28 3.08 6.23
CA LEU A 204 -22.49 1.84 6.21
C LEU A 204 -23.22 0.65 5.58
N LYS A 205 -24.56 0.64 5.59
CA LYS A 205 -25.35 -0.43 4.95
C LYS A 205 -25.19 -0.42 3.45
N GLN A 206 -25.07 0.77 2.85
CA GLN A 206 -24.81 0.93 1.41
C GLN A 206 -23.36 0.56 1.05
N LEU A 207 -22.41 0.76 1.96
CA LEU A 207 -21.00 0.43 1.74
C LEU A 207 -20.71 -1.07 1.88
N GLN A 208 -21.53 -1.79 2.63
CA GLN A 208 -21.45 -3.24 2.86
C GLN A 208 -22.57 -3.95 2.12
N ASN A 209 -22.50 -4.08 0.80
CA ASN A 209 -23.43 -4.93 0.04
C ASN A 209 -23.28 -6.38 0.48
N LYS A 210 -23.98 -6.78 1.52
CA LYS A 210 -24.23 -8.20 1.84
C LYS A 210 -25.30 -8.67 0.86
N ALA A 211 -24.89 -9.46 -0.13
CA ALA A 211 -25.85 -10.22 -0.90
C ALA A 211 -26.65 -11.11 0.05
N ASP A 212 -27.97 -11.07 0.00
CA ASP A 212 -28.83 -11.99 0.73
C ASP A 212 -28.51 -13.42 0.28
N ILE A 213 -28.03 -14.23 1.22
CA ILE A 213 -27.63 -15.60 0.92
C ILE A 213 -28.86 -16.49 1.09
N ASN A 214 -29.51 -16.88 -0.01
CA ASN A 214 -30.52 -17.88 -0.03
C ASN A 214 -29.92 -19.28 -0.27
N TYR A 215 -29.66 -20.01 0.81
CA TYR A 215 -29.10 -21.35 0.70
C TYR A 215 -30.05 -22.35 -0.01
N GLY A 216 -31.37 -22.16 0.08
CA GLY A 216 -32.32 -23.00 -0.62
C GLY A 216 -32.21 -22.91 -2.15
N GLU A 217 -31.90 -21.75 -2.68
CA GLU A 217 -31.61 -21.59 -4.11
C GLU A 217 -30.22 -22.08 -4.49
N LYS A 218 -29.21 -21.83 -3.63
CA LYS A 218 -27.82 -22.25 -3.88
C LYS A 218 -27.61 -23.76 -3.85
N LEU A 219 -28.49 -24.51 -3.19
CA LEU A 219 -28.43 -25.97 -3.10
C LEU A 219 -29.30 -26.69 -4.14
N LYS A 220 -30.04 -25.95 -4.99
CA LYS A 220 -30.73 -26.58 -6.12
C LYS A 220 -29.73 -27.28 -7.03
N PRO A 221 -30.06 -28.46 -7.58
CA PRO A 221 -29.24 -29.09 -8.62
C PRO A 221 -29.03 -28.10 -9.77
N MET A 222 -27.79 -27.86 -10.13
CA MET A 222 -27.40 -27.05 -11.29
C MET A 222 -26.88 -27.95 -12.37
N ASP A 223 -27.19 -27.65 -13.64
CA ASP A 223 -26.54 -28.31 -14.77
C ASP A 223 -25.03 -28.14 -14.69
N GLU A 224 -24.28 -29.18 -15.01
CA GLU A 224 -22.83 -29.20 -14.83
C GLU A 224 -22.10 -28.09 -15.58
N GLU A 225 -22.64 -27.67 -16.72
CA GLU A 225 -22.10 -26.58 -17.54
C GLU A 225 -22.22 -25.19 -16.91
N ALA A 226 -23.09 -25.01 -15.90
CA ALA A 226 -23.31 -23.72 -15.23
C ALA A 226 -22.56 -23.55 -13.90
N LYS A 227 -21.75 -24.51 -13.49
CA LYS A 227 -21.02 -24.45 -12.21
C LYS A 227 -19.78 -23.57 -12.31
N ALA A 228 -19.78 -22.43 -11.61
CA ALA A 228 -18.54 -21.72 -11.33
C ALA A 228 -17.70 -22.52 -10.34
N TRP A 229 -16.49 -22.90 -10.74
CA TRP A 229 -15.55 -23.57 -9.86
C TRP A 229 -15.07 -22.61 -8.78
N LYS A 230 -15.20 -23.03 -7.53
CA LYS A 230 -14.57 -22.31 -6.41
C LYS A 230 -13.06 -22.45 -6.53
N ALA A 231 -12.33 -21.37 -6.34
CA ALA A 231 -10.88 -21.44 -6.29
C ALA A 231 -10.43 -22.51 -5.29
N PRO A 232 -9.43 -23.33 -5.62
CA PRO A 232 -8.89 -24.31 -4.68
C PRO A 232 -8.42 -23.60 -3.39
N ARG A 233 -8.58 -24.28 -2.24
CA ARG A 233 -8.19 -23.71 -0.93
C ARG A 233 -6.70 -23.36 -0.80
N ALA A 234 -5.87 -23.88 -1.68
CA ALA A 234 -4.47 -23.54 -1.81
C ALA A 234 -4.13 -23.43 -3.29
N LEU A 235 -3.76 -22.24 -3.74
CA LEU A 235 -2.98 -22.06 -4.93
C LEU A 235 -1.55 -22.49 -4.56
N LEU A 236 -1.25 -23.78 -4.72
CA LEU A 236 0.13 -24.24 -4.62
C LEU A 236 0.86 -23.74 -5.87
N PRO A 237 1.95 -22.97 -5.71
CA PRO A 237 2.79 -22.62 -6.84
C PRO A 237 3.31 -23.90 -7.51
N HIS A 238 3.46 -23.90 -8.83
CA HIS A 238 3.89 -25.07 -9.62
C HIS A 238 5.16 -25.77 -9.12
N TRP A 239 6.02 -25.07 -8.38
CA TRP A 239 7.24 -25.64 -7.80
C TRP A 239 7.00 -26.50 -6.54
N ALA A 240 5.86 -26.38 -5.88
CA ALA A 240 5.51 -27.19 -4.70
C ALA A 240 5.05 -28.61 -5.04
N LEU A 241 4.95 -28.93 -6.34
CA LEU A 241 4.51 -30.24 -6.84
C LEU A 241 5.66 -31.04 -7.49
N ARG A 242 6.92 -30.63 -7.29
CA ARG A 242 8.10 -31.38 -7.75
C ARG A 242 8.89 -31.94 -6.58
#